data_09dcced6aecb287e138cee6db051c0aa
#
_entry.id   09dcced6aecb287e138cee6db051c0aa
#
_cell.length_a   1.000
_cell.length_b   1.000
_cell.length_c   1.000
_cell.angle_alpha   90.00
_cell.angle_beta   90.00
_cell.angle_gamma   90.00
#
_symmetry.space_group_name_H-M   'P 1'
#
loop_
_entity.id
_entity.type
_entity.pdbx_description
1 polymer ?
#
loop_
_entity_poly.entity_id
_entity_poly.type
_entity_poly.pdbx_seq_one_letter_code
_entity_poly.pdbx_strand_id
1 'polypeptide(L)'
;MEFLSKFGIKINDQELLLTALTHSSYSNEHNVENYERLEFLGDAVLQILMSDYLYNNKDFSEGEMSKTRAAYVCESACAEYAKVINYKPYIRVGHGQINNVNDTIVADIFESIMGCIYLDQGIDAARSLFNQVVVPCIKNNNIFLGDYKSKLQELVQTTKKSLEYRLVSESGPAHDKVFEIEVVIDNIIYGRGTGKSKKEAEQKAAMDAYNKQAKV
;
A
#
# COMPACT_ATOMS: atom_id res chain seq x y z
N MET A 1 -17.91 -10.20 -12.08
CA MET A 1 -17.66 -8.88 -11.48
C MET A 1 -16.92 -8.02 -12.52
N GLU A 2 -17.35 -6.77 -12.69
CA GLU A 2 -16.90 -5.97 -13.85
C GLU A 2 -15.63 -5.13 -13.60
N PHE A 3 -15.14 -5.03 -12.35
CA PHE A 3 -14.05 -4.12 -12.02
C PHE A 3 -12.70 -4.48 -12.69
N LEU A 4 -12.47 -5.73 -13.10
CA LEU A 4 -11.28 -6.15 -13.84
C LEU A 4 -11.45 -6.03 -15.36
N SER A 5 -12.68 -5.96 -15.87
CA SER A 5 -12.95 -5.94 -17.32
C SER A 5 -12.39 -4.70 -18.03
N LYS A 6 -12.34 -3.55 -17.33
CA LYS A 6 -11.71 -2.33 -17.86
C LYS A 6 -10.20 -2.45 -18.10
N PHE A 7 -9.56 -3.47 -17.48
CA PHE A 7 -8.15 -3.81 -17.70
C PHE A 7 -7.97 -4.97 -18.69
N GLY A 8 -9.06 -5.43 -19.33
CA GLY A 8 -9.04 -6.55 -20.26
C GLY A 8 -8.91 -7.92 -19.59
N ILE A 9 -9.15 -8.01 -18.28
CA ILE A 9 -9.03 -9.24 -17.50
C ILE A 9 -10.43 -9.79 -17.20
N LYS A 10 -10.65 -11.06 -17.59
CA LYS A 10 -11.90 -11.79 -17.35
C LYS A 10 -11.58 -13.09 -16.62
N ILE A 11 -11.79 -13.12 -15.32
CA ILE A 11 -11.58 -14.32 -14.49
C ILE A 11 -12.54 -15.44 -14.92
N ASN A 12 -11.99 -16.62 -15.16
CA ASN A 12 -12.74 -17.82 -15.51
C ASN A 12 -13.30 -18.51 -14.26
N ASP A 13 -12.48 -18.62 -13.22
CA ASP A 13 -12.88 -19.18 -11.92
C ASP A 13 -13.49 -18.11 -11.02
N GLN A 14 -14.82 -18.05 -11.00
CA GLN A 14 -15.55 -17.06 -10.19
C GLN A 14 -15.51 -17.37 -8.69
N GLU A 15 -15.36 -18.65 -8.29
CA GLU A 15 -15.21 -19.03 -6.87
C GLU A 15 -13.84 -18.58 -6.33
N LEU A 16 -12.80 -18.74 -7.14
CA LEU A 16 -11.47 -18.21 -6.79
C LEU A 16 -11.50 -16.69 -6.60
N LEU A 17 -12.20 -15.95 -7.47
CA LEU A 17 -12.36 -14.50 -7.33
C LEU A 17 -13.17 -14.12 -6.09
N LEU A 18 -14.23 -14.90 -5.75
CA LEU A 18 -14.97 -14.69 -4.52
C LEU A 18 -14.11 -14.93 -3.28
N THR A 19 -13.28 -15.97 -3.30
CA THR A 19 -12.30 -16.24 -2.24
C THR A 19 -11.33 -15.07 -2.08
N ALA A 20 -10.79 -14.54 -3.18
CA ALA A 20 -9.89 -13.38 -3.17
C ALA A 20 -10.51 -12.11 -2.55
N LEU A 21 -11.83 -11.98 -2.58
CA LEU A 21 -12.56 -10.84 -2.03
C LEU A 21 -13.17 -11.12 -0.65
N THR A 22 -12.89 -12.28 -0.04
CA THR A 22 -13.52 -12.72 1.21
C THR A 22 -12.55 -12.57 2.39
N HIS A 23 -12.84 -11.65 3.29
CA HIS A 23 -12.10 -11.46 4.53
C HIS A 23 -12.40 -12.59 5.54
N SER A 24 -11.44 -12.89 6.44
CA SER A 24 -11.54 -13.94 7.44
C SER A 24 -12.77 -13.81 8.35
N SER A 25 -13.24 -12.60 8.65
CA SER A 25 -14.47 -12.40 9.42
C SER A 25 -15.72 -12.96 8.72
N TYR A 26 -15.82 -12.80 7.40
CA TYR A 26 -16.92 -13.39 6.62
C TYR A 26 -16.77 -14.93 6.51
N SER A 27 -15.55 -15.37 6.28
CA SER A 27 -15.19 -16.79 6.23
C SER A 27 -15.62 -17.53 7.49
N ASN A 28 -15.34 -16.95 8.67
CA ASN A 28 -15.71 -17.54 9.96
C ASN A 28 -17.23 -17.62 10.19
N GLU A 29 -18.01 -16.65 9.68
CA GLU A 29 -19.47 -16.64 9.81
C GLU A 29 -20.15 -17.61 8.84
N HIS A 30 -19.55 -17.90 7.68
CA HIS A 30 -20.18 -18.62 6.59
C HIS A 30 -19.51 -19.98 6.25
N ASN A 31 -18.42 -20.31 6.95
CA ASN A 31 -17.64 -21.54 6.72
C ASN A 31 -17.19 -21.70 5.24
N VAL A 32 -16.60 -20.63 4.68
CA VAL A 32 -16.04 -20.59 3.33
C VAL A 32 -14.55 -20.23 3.39
N GLU A 33 -13.81 -20.38 2.30
CA GLU A 33 -12.41 -19.95 2.23
C GLU A 33 -12.29 -18.42 2.24
N ASN A 34 -11.13 -17.90 2.71
CA ASN A 34 -10.80 -16.49 2.75
C ASN A 34 -9.58 -16.16 1.87
N TYR A 35 -9.25 -14.87 1.78
CA TYR A 35 -8.22 -14.35 0.90
C TYR A 35 -6.77 -14.65 1.32
N GLU A 36 -6.50 -15.00 2.58
CA GLU A 36 -5.14 -15.00 3.16
C GLU A 36 -4.12 -15.86 2.39
N ARG A 37 -4.55 -17.02 1.87
CA ARG A 37 -3.66 -17.87 1.06
C ARG A 37 -3.37 -17.27 -0.32
N LEU A 38 -4.32 -16.57 -0.89
CA LEU A 38 -4.16 -15.86 -2.17
C LEU A 38 -3.32 -14.58 -1.99
N GLU A 39 -3.48 -13.87 -0.89
CA GLU A 39 -2.63 -12.75 -0.47
C GLU A 39 -1.16 -13.17 -0.41
N PHE A 40 -0.86 -14.23 0.35
CA PHE A 40 0.51 -14.77 0.43
C PHE A 40 1.13 -15.05 -0.94
N LEU A 41 0.36 -15.67 -1.85
CA LEU A 41 0.82 -15.94 -3.22
C LEU A 41 0.92 -14.66 -4.04
N GLY A 42 -0.05 -13.77 -3.91
CA GLY A 42 -0.15 -12.52 -4.66
C GLY A 42 0.95 -11.51 -4.29
N ASP A 43 1.35 -11.43 -3.03
CA ASP A 43 2.52 -10.66 -2.60
C ASP A 43 3.77 -11.14 -3.37
N ALA A 44 4.03 -12.46 -3.43
CA ALA A 44 5.15 -13.00 -4.18
C ALA A 44 5.05 -12.69 -5.69
N VAL A 45 3.84 -12.76 -6.28
CA VAL A 45 3.60 -12.37 -7.69
C VAL A 45 3.88 -10.90 -7.91
N LEU A 46 3.41 -10.02 -7.04
CA LEU A 46 3.66 -8.59 -7.11
C LEU A 46 5.14 -8.27 -7.00
N GLN A 47 5.84 -8.92 -6.06
CA GLN A 47 7.28 -8.74 -5.87
C GLN A 47 8.10 -9.18 -7.08
N ILE A 48 7.77 -10.32 -7.72
CA ILE A 48 8.48 -10.77 -8.92
C ILE A 48 8.23 -9.84 -10.11
N LEU A 49 6.99 -9.39 -10.32
CA LEU A 49 6.67 -8.45 -11.39
C LEU A 49 7.37 -7.10 -11.21
N MET A 50 7.43 -6.59 -9.98
CA MET A 50 8.17 -5.39 -9.66
C MET A 50 9.67 -5.57 -9.88
N SER A 51 10.25 -6.68 -9.42
CA SER A 51 11.67 -6.97 -9.59
C SER A 51 12.05 -7.09 -11.06
N ASP A 52 11.23 -7.78 -11.87
CA ASP A 52 11.42 -7.92 -13.31
C ASP A 52 11.35 -6.55 -14.02
N TYR A 53 10.36 -5.72 -13.65
CA TYR A 53 10.24 -4.36 -14.18
C TYR A 53 11.48 -3.51 -13.88
N LEU A 54 11.96 -3.52 -12.63
CA LEU A 54 13.11 -2.73 -12.21
C LEU A 54 14.43 -3.26 -12.82
N TYR A 55 14.60 -4.58 -12.90
CA TYR A 55 15.77 -5.21 -13.51
C TYR A 55 15.92 -4.84 -14.98
N ASN A 56 14.82 -4.73 -15.70
CA ASN A 56 14.84 -4.30 -17.11
C ASN A 56 15.05 -2.78 -17.27
N ASN A 57 15.05 -2.02 -16.17
CA ASN A 57 15.39 -0.60 -16.17
C ASN A 57 16.89 -0.44 -15.84
N LYS A 58 17.71 -0.22 -16.90
CA LYS A 58 19.18 -0.21 -16.78
C LYS A 58 19.77 0.94 -15.97
N ASP A 59 18.95 1.92 -15.60
CA ASP A 59 19.39 3.12 -14.88
C ASP A 59 19.42 2.92 -13.35
N PHE A 60 18.89 1.78 -12.83
CA PHE A 60 18.83 1.48 -11.40
C PHE A 60 20.01 0.61 -10.94
N SER A 61 20.70 1.03 -9.88
CA SER A 61 21.58 0.16 -9.09
C SER A 61 20.78 -0.85 -8.27
N GLU A 62 21.43 -1.92 -7.74
CA GLU A 62 20.77 -2.90 -6.88
C GLU A 62 20.09 -2.24 -5.67
N GLY A 63 20.78 -1.33 -4.97
CA GLY A 63 20.23 -0.62 -3.82
C GLY A 63 19.00 0.22 -4.17
N GLU A 64 18.97 0.89 -5.33
CA GLU A 64 17.83 1.64 -5.83
C GLU A 64 16.67 0.70 -6.20
N MET A 65 16.94 -0.44 -6.84
CA MET A 65 15.94 -1.45 -7.13
C MET A 65 15.27 -1.98 -5.85
N SER A 66 16.07 -2.32 -4.84
CA SER A 66 15.56 -2.82 -3.55
C SER A 66 14.70 -1.80 -2.82
N LYS A 67 15.13 -0.53 -2.77
CA LYS A 67 14.36 0.57 -2.18
C LYS A 67 13.07 0.83 -2.96
N THR A 68 13.16 0.91 -4.27
CA THR A 68 12.00 1.18 -5.14
C THR A 68 10.99 0.04 -5.02
N ARG A 69 11.43 -1.22 -5.05
CA ARG A 69 10.53 -2.34 -4.82
C ARG A 69 9.78 -2.19 -3.50
N ALA A 70 10.49 -1.99 -2.39
CA ALA A 70 9.86 -1.84 -1.08
C ALA A 70 8.84 -0.68 -1.03
N ALA A 71 9.12 0.43 -1.72
CA ALA A 71 8.24 1.59 -1.76
C ALA A 71 6.93 1.35 -2.54
N TYR A 72 6.97 0.50 -3.58
CA TYR A 72 5.84 0.29 -4.49
C TYR A 72 5.12 -1.07 -4.30
N VAL A 73 5.56 -1.91 -3.34
CA VAL A 73 4.84 -3.12 -2.93
C VAL A 73 4.38 -3.06 -1.47
N CYS A 74 4.46 -1.91 -0.81
CA CYS A 74 4.01 -1.75 0.56
C CYS A 74 2.48 -1.62 0.65
N GLU A 75 1.92 -1.85 1.85
CA GLU A 75 0.49 -1.73 2.16
C GLU A 75 -0.13 -0.44 1.61
N SER A 76 0.50 0.73 1.86
CA SER A 76 -0.04 2.01 1.41
C SER A 76 -0.06 2.14 -0.12
N ALA A 77 0.88 1.52 -0.84
CA ALA A 77 0.87 1.47 -2.29
C ALA A 77 -0.28 0.57 -2.79
N CYS A 78 -0.43 -0.62 -2.22
CA CYS A 78 -1.49 -1.56 -2.57
C CYS A 78 -2.89 -0.96 -2.32
N ALA A 79 -3.07 -0.20 -1.23
CA ALA A 79 -4.31 0.52 -0.95
C ALA A 79 -4.62 1.61 -2.01
N GLU A 80 -3.61 2.29 -2.55
CA GLU A 80 -3.81 3.25 -3.65
C GLU A 80 -4.14 2.54 -4.98
N TYR A 81 -3.50 1.41 -5.28
CA TYR A 81 -3.83 0.59 -6.46
C TYR A 81 -5.28 0.10 -6.41
N ALA A 82 -5.76 -0.25 -5.22
CA ALA A 82 -7.14 -0.63 -4.97
C ALA A 82 -8.15 0.43 -5.41
N LYS A 83 -7.84 1.71 -5.18
CA LYS A 83 -8.70 2.83 -5.61
C LYS A 83 -8.82 2.91 -7.13
N VAL A 84 -7.74 2.64 -7.85
CA VAL A 84 -7.73 2.60 -9.34
C VAL A 84 -8.59 1.46 -9.85
N ILE A 85 -8.51 0.28 -9.23
CA ILE A 85 -9.29 -0.91 -9.64
C ILE A 85 -10.75 -0.78 -9.19
N ASN A 86 -10.99 -0.17 -8.01
CA ASN A 86 -12.31 0.08 -7.43
C ASN A 86 -13.09 -1.21 -7.08
N TYR A 87 -12.43 -2.16 -6.40
CA TYR A 87 -13.06 -3.40 -5.95
C TYR A 87 -13.61 -3.33 -4.51
N LYS A 88 -13.33 -2.25 -3.76
CA LYS A 88 -13.78 -2.10 -2.36
C LYS A 88 -15.27 -2.42 -2.13
N PRO A 89 -16.20 -2.05 -3.03
CA PRO A 89 -17.62 -2.40 -2.87
C PRO A 89 -17.94 -3.91 -2.96
N TYR A 90 -17.01 -4.71 -3.44
CA TYR A 90 -17.18 -6.16 -3.61
C TYR A 90 -16.55 -6.99 -2.49
N ILE A 91 -15.88 -6.32 -1.54
CA ILE A 91 -15.24 -7.01 -0.39
C ILE A 91 -16.32 -7.62 0.50
N ARG A 92 -16.16 -8.90 0.81
CA ARG A 92 -17.05 -9.66 1.70
C ARG A 92 -16.46 -9.67 3.10
N VAL A 93 -17.15 -9.03 4.05
CA VAL A 93 -16.77 -8.97 5.47
C VAL A 93 -17.92 -9.43 6.35
N GLY A 94 -17.62 -9.99 7.51
CA GLY A 94 -18.61 -10.37 8.51
C GLY A 94 -19.31 -9.16 9.14
N HIS A 95 -20.43 -9.40 9.81
CA HIS A 95 -21.31 -8.35 10.35
C HIS A 95 -20.56 -7.33 11.23
N GLY A 96 -19.60 -7.80 12.06
CA GLY A 96 -18.79 -6.91 12.91
C GLY A 96 -17.80 -6.01 12.17
N GLN A 97 -17.54 -6.27 10.89
CA GLN A 97 -16.54 -5.57 10.08
C GLN A 97 -17.12 -4.69 8.96
N ILE A 98 -18.45 -4.71 8.75
CA ILE A 98 -19.11 -4.02 7.63
C ILE A 98 -18.74 -2.52 7.54
N ASN A 99 -18.65 -1.83 8.67
CA ASN A 99 -18.32 -0.41 8.73
C ASN A 99 -16.83 -0.13 8.98
N ASN A 100 -15.98 -1.17 8.95
CA ASN A 100 -14.58 -1.05 9.35
C ASN A 100 -13.61 -1.70 8.34
N VAL A 101 -13.91 -1.59 7.06
CA VAL A 101 -12.99 -1.99 5.97
C VAL A 101 -11.91 -0.92 5.85
N ASN A 102 -10.79 -1.15 6.55
CA ASN A 102 -9.63 -0.27 6.59
C ASN A 102 -8.70 -0.47 5.39
N ASP A 103 -7.64 0.35 5.30
CA ASP A 103 -6.70 0.29 4.18
C ASP A 103 -5.86 -0.99 4.18
N THR A 104 -5.61 -1.61 5.34
CA THR A 104 -4.93 -2.92 5.42
C THR A 104 -5.72 -3.99 4.70
N ILE A 105 -7.02 -4.19 5.04
CA ILE A 105 -7.89 -5.16 4.35
C ILE A 105 -7.95 -4.88 2.85
N VAL A 106 -8.00 -3.61 2.48
CA VAL A 106 -8.03 -3.22 1.07
C VAL A 106 -6.71 -3.57 0.37
N ALA A 107 -5.57 -3.36 1.01
CA ALA A 107 -4.26 -3.71 0.47
C ALA A 107 -4.06 -5.22 0.32
N ASP A 108 -4.39 -5.99 1.37
CA ASP A 108 -4.30 -7.46 1.37
C ASP A 108 -5.13 -8.07 0.23
N ILE A 109 -6.32 -7.52 -0.02
CA ILE A 109 -7.19 -7.95 -1.13
C ILE A 109 -6.60 -7.57 -2.49
N PHE A 110 -5.84 -6.47 -2.63
CA PHE A 110 -5.12 -6.20 -3.88
C PHE A 110 -4.13 -7.32 -4.20
N GLU A 111 -3.34 -7.73 -3.23
CA GLU A 111 -2.40 -8.83 -3.38
C GLU A 111 -3.15 -10.14 -3.68
N SER A 112 -4.23 -10.41 -2.96
CA SER A 112 -5.08 -11.58 -3.21
C SER A 112 -5.64 -11.61 -4.63
N ILE A 113 -6.06 -10.48 -5.20
CA ILE A 113 -6.51 -10.37 -6.59
C ILE A 113 -5.35 -10.67 -7.56
N MET A 114 -4.11 -10.21 -7.26
CA MET A 114 -2.93 -10.55 -8.05
C MET A 114 -2.68 -12.07 -8.04
N GLY A 115 -2.80 -12.72 -6.88
CA GLY A 115 -2.70 -14.16 -6.73
C GLY A 115 -3.81 -14.91 -7.48
N CYS A 116 -5.03 -14.43 -7.42
CA CYS A 116 -6.19 -14.96 -8.16
C CYS A 116 -5.95 -14.91 -9.67
N ILE A 117 -5.57 -13.76 -10.21
CA ILE A 117 -5.28 -13.61 -11.65
C ILE A 117 -4.15 -14.53 -12.08
N TYR A 118 -3.10 -14.64 -11.28
CA TYR A 118 -1.98 -15.53 -11.55
C TYR A 118 -2.41 -17.00 -11.63
N LEU A 119 -3.23 -17.47 -10.71
CA LEU A 119 -3.71 -18.87 -10.73
C LEU A 119 -4.68 -19.13 -11.88
N ASP A 120 -5.55 -18.19 -12.20
CA ASP A 120 -6.57 -18.36 -13.23
C ASP A 120 -6.02 -18.22 -14.66
N GLN A 121 -5.05 -17.34 -14.89
CA GLN A 121 -4.58 -16.97 -16.23
C GLN A 121 -3.06 -16.88 -16.39
N GLY A 122 -2.30 -17.13 -15.33
CA GLY A 122 -0.86 -17.09 -15.36
C GLY A 122 -0.24 -15.70 -15.18
N ILE A 123 1.10 -15.68 -15.24
CA ILE A 123 1.90 -14.48 -14.92
C ILE A 123 1.67 -13.33 -15.91
N ASP A 124 1.37 -13.64 -17.18
CA ASP A 124 1.21 -12.60 -18.20
C ASP A 124 -0.07 -11.79 -18.00
N ALA A 125 -1.14 -12.41 -17.52
CA ALA A 125 -2.36 -11.68 -17.14
C ALA A 125 -2.12 -10.81 -15.90
N ALA A 126 -1.43 -11.32 -14.89
CA ALA A 126 -1.03 -10.53 -13.72
C ALA A 126 -0.11 -9.37 -14.12
N ARG A 127 0.83 -9.58 -15.04
CA ARG A 127 1.70 -8.55 -15.64
C ARG A 127 0.89 -7.48 -16.37
N SER A 128 -0.17 -7.87 -17.05
CA SER A 128 -1.05 -6.90 -17.73
C SER A 128 -1.70 -5.93 -16.74
N LEU A 129 -2.23 -6.44 -15.61
CA LEU A 129 -2.78 -5.58 -14.56
C LEU A 129 -1.68 -4.71 -13.92
N PHE A 130 -0.54 -5.29 -13.58
CA PHE A 130 0.62 -4.59 -13.03
C PHE A 130 1.04 -3.40 -13.91
N ASN A 131 1.15 -3.61 -15.21
CA ASN A 131 1.54 -2.57 -16.17
C ASN A 131 0.51 -1.43 -16.26
N GLN A 132 -0.77 -1.72 -16.05
CA GLN A 132 -1.83 -0.72 -16.15
C GLN A 132 -2.06 0.04 -14.84
N VAL A 133 -1.76 -0.56 -13.70
CA VAL A 133 -2.07 0.00 -12.37
C VAL A 133 -0.81 0.47 -11.64
N VAL A 134 0.23 -0.35 -11.59
CA VAL A 134 1.43 -0.09 -10.79
C VAL A 134 2.45 0.76 -11.55
N VAL A 135 2.76 0.40 -12.79
CA VAL A 135 3.78 1.10 -13.60
C VAL A 135 3.50 2.59 -13.78
N PRO A 136 2.26 3.07 -13.97
CA PRO A 136 1.98 4.50 -14.02
C PRO A 136 2.38 5.24 -12.73
N CYS A 137 2.21 4.61 -11.56
CA CYS A 137 2.62 5.19 -10.28
C CYS A 137 4.14 5.34 -10.19
N ILE A 138 4.89 4.35 -10.68
CA ILE A 138 6.36 4.41 -10.72
C ILE A 138 6.82 5.53 -11.65
N LYS A 139 6.27 5.59 -12.87
CA LYS A 139 6.62 6.61 -13.87
C LYS A 139 6.31 8.04 -13.41
N ASN A 140 5.27 8.21 -12.62
CA ASN A 140 4.87 9.50 -12.06
C ASN A 140 5.61 9.82 -10.75
N ASN A 141 6.53 8.97 -10.28
CA ASN A 141 7.23 9.09 -9.00
C ASN A 141 6.26 9.30 -7.82
N ASN A 142 5.15 8.56 -7.80
CA ASN A 142 4.21 8.65 -6.71
C ASN A 142 4.88 8.21 -5.39
N ILE A 143 4.72 9.01 -4.34
CA ILE A 143 5.22 8.70 -3.00
C ILE A 143 4.03 8.26 -2.15
N PHE A 144 4.10 7.02 -1.64
CA PHE A 144 3.07 6.49 -0.77
C PHE A 144 3.34 6.81 0.70
N LEU A 145 2.31 6.81 1.53
CA LEU A 145 2.42 7.24 2.92
C LEU A 145 3.55 6.52 3.69
N GLY A 146 3.75 5.23 3.41
CA GLY A 146 4.80 4.42 4.05
C GLY A 146 6.26 4.78 3.67
N ASP A 147 6.47 5.62 2.66
CA ASP A 147 7.79 5.97 2.13
C ASP A 147 8.25 7.40 2.51
N TYR A 148 7.36 8.24 3.04
CA TYR A 148 7.72 9.64 3.34
C TYR A 148 8.80 9.77 4.41
N LYS A 149 8.82 8.89 5.43
CA LYS A 149 9.88 8.90 6.45
C LYS A 149 11.24 8.62 5.84
N SER A 150 11.35 7.62 4.97
CA SER A 150 12.59 7.25 4.28
C SER A 150 13.06 8.38 3.36
N LYS A 151 12.17 8.95 2.57
CA LYS A 151 12.47 10.07 1.67
C LYS A 151 12.92 11.32 2.42
N LEU A 152 12.27 11.65 3.53
CA LEU A 152 12.67 12.79 4.36
C LEU A 152 14.02 12.53 5.03
N GLN A 153 14.27 11.29 5.50
CA GLN A 153 15.55 10.90 6.08
C GLN A 153 16.70 11.06 5.07
N GLU A 154 16.53 10.59 3.83
CA GLU A 154 17.50 10.74 2.76
C GLU A 154 17.79 12.23 2.46
N LEU A 155 16.73 13.02 2.36
CA LEU A 155 16.83 14.46 2.11
C LEU A 155 17.62 15.19 3.20
N VAL A 156 17.36 14.85 4.47
CA VAL A 156 18.02 15.48 5.62
C VAL A 156 19.47 15.01 5.76
N GLN A 157 19.75 13.72 5.51
CA GLN A 157 21.11 13.17 5.55
C GLN A 157 22.05 13.85 4.53
N THR A 158 21.57 14.15 3.33
CA THR A 158 22.37 14.86 2.31
C THR A 158 22.83 16.24 2.78
N THR A 159 22.06 16.88 3.67
CA THR A 159 22.37 18.21 4.23
C THR A 159 23.08 18.17 5.58
N LYS A 160 23.40 16.96 6.11
CA LYS A 160 24.03 16.73 7.43
C LYS A 160 23.26 17.35 8.61
N LYS A 161 21.95 17.48 8.49
CA LYS A 161 21.05 18.01 9.51
C LYS A 161 20.53 16.92 10.44
N SER A 162 20.11 17.30 11.65
CA SER A 162 19.44 16.40 12.59
C SER A 162 17.96 16.24 12.22
N LEU A 163 17.41 15.02 12.36
CA LEU A 163 15.98 14.75 12.15
C LEU A 163 15.42 14.06 13.39
N GLU A 164 14.36 14.61 13.95
CA GLU A 164 13.70 14.09 15.13
C GLU A 164 12.17 14.09 14.93
N TYR A 165 11.49 13.05 15.43
CA TYR A 165 10.03 12.97 15.52
C TYR A 165 9.62 13.15 16.98
N ARG A 166 8.83 14.19 17.28
CA ARG A 166 8.37 14.51 18.65
C ARG A 166 6.88 14.24 18.78
N LEU A 167 6.52 13.43 19.77
CA LEU A 167 5.12 13.26 20.17
C LEU A 167 4.68 14.55 20.87
N VAL A 168 3.71 15.23 20.28
CA VAL A 168 3.11 16.47 20.80
C VAL A 168 1.95 16.13 21.74
N SER A 169 1.05 15.29 21.28
CA SER A 169 -0.13 14.90 22.05
C SER A 169 -0.58 13.46 21.77
N GLU A 170 -1.20 12.86 22.76
CA GLU A 170 -1.91 11.59 22.67
C GLU A 170 -3.27 11.79 23.31
N SER A 171 -4.37 11.61 22.55
CA SER A 171 -5.74 11.88 22.99
C SER A 171 -6.69 10.77 22.55
N GLY A 172 -7.89 10.77 23.12
CA GLY A 172 -8.94 9.78 22.83
C GLY A 172 -8.91 8.54 23.73
N PRO A 173 -9.99 7.74 23.69
CA PRO A 173 -10.11 6.51 24.47
C PRO A 173 -9.14 5.43 23.96
N ALA A 174 -8.85 4.41 24.78
CA ALA A 174 -7.86 3.37 24.48
C ALA A 174 -8.06 2.65 23.12
N HIS A 175 -9.31 2.55 22.67
CA HIS A 175 -9.69 1.90 21.41
C HIS A 175 -9.78 2.84 20.21
N ASP A 176 -9.63 4.16 20.42
CA ASP A 176 -9.64 5.17 19.34
C ASP A 176 -8.70 6.34 19.70
N LYS A 177 -7.44 6.00 19.94
CA LYS A 177 -6.39 6.98 20.23
C LYS A 177 -6.01 7.76 18.98
N VAL A 178 -5.74 9.05 19.19
CA VAL A 178 -5.18 9.94 18.18
C VAL A 178 -3.84 10.46 18.67
N PHE A 179 -2.83 10.30 17.84
CA PHE A 179 -1.47 10.77 18.09
C PHE A 179 -1.19 11.99 17.22
N GLU A 180 -0.56 13.00 17.78
CA GLU A 180 -0.05 14.15 17.06
C GLU A 180 1.48 14.17 17.18
N ILE A 181 2.17 14.25 16.03
CA ILE A 181 3.62 14.21 15.94
C ILE A 181 4.11 15.39 15.11
N GLU A 182 5.22 15.98 15.56
CA GLU A 182 6.00 16.99 14.83
C GLU A 182 7.28 16.38 14.28
N VAL A 183 7.66 16.80 13.09
CA VAL A 183 8.98 16.60 12.51
C VAL A 183 9.82 17.84 12.79
N VAL A 184 10.95 17.64 13.43
CA VAL A 184 11.91 18.68 13.78
C VAL A 184 13.23 18.42 13.05
N ILE A 185 13.72 19.42 12.32
CA ILE A 185 15.03 19.40 11.63
C ILE A 185 15.84 20.58 12.16
N ASP A 186 17.01 20.31 12.75
CA ASP A 186 17.89 21.31 13.40
C ASP A 186 17.10 22.25 14.35
N ASN A 187 16.28 21.67 15.22
CA ASN A 187 15.41 22.37 16.18
C ASN A 187 14.30 23.24 15.56
N ILE A 188 14.06 23.16 14.26
CA ILE A 188 12.95 23.87 13.59
C ILE A 188 11.87 22.86 13.24
N ILE A 189 10.60 23.20 13.51
CA ILE A 189 9.47 22.37 13.15
C ILE A 189 9.19 22.54 11.66
N TYR A 190 9.30 21.43 10.91
CA TYR A 190 9.06 21.41 9.46
C TYR A 190 7.71 20.80 9.09
N GLY A 191 7.17 19.87 9.90
CA GLY A 191 5.91 19.22 9.59
C GLY A 191 5.17 18.72 10.80
N ARG A 192 3.84 18.54 10.64
CA ARG A 192 2.94 17.98 11.65
C ARG A 192 2.07 16.90 11.04
N GLY A 193 1.75 15.87 11.81
CA GLY A 193 0.87 14.82 11.38
C GLY A 193 0.07 14.24 12.53
N THR A 194 -1.16 13.87 12.23
CA THR A 194 -2.05 13.17 13.17
C THR A 194 -2.43 11.82 12.61
N GLY A 195 -2.56 10.80 13.47
CA GLY A 195 -2.92 9.45 13.07
C GLY A 195 -3.47 8.63 14.22
N LYS A 196 -4.08 7.50 13.90
CA LYS A 196 -4.59 6.51 14.88
C LYS A 196 -3.47 5.64 15.48
N SER A 197 -2.28 5.72 14.93
CA SER A 197 -1.05 5.14 15.49
C SER A 197 0.10 6.14 15.42
N LYS A 198 1.13 5.96 16.26
CA LYS A 198 2.35 6.78 16.19
C LYS A 198 3.00 6.68 14.82
N LYS A 199 3.08 5.47 14.24
CA LYS A 199 3.63 5.22 12.90
C LYS A 199 2.90 6.03 11.82
N GLU A 200 1.58 6.05 11.84
CA GLU A 200 0.77 6.82 10.88
C GLU A 200 0.98 8.32 11.06
N ALA A 201 0.96 8.82 12.30
CA ALA A 201 1.19 10.23 12.59
C ALA A 201 2.60 10.68 12.16
N GLU A 202 3.64 9.86 12.39
CA GLU A 202 5.00 10.10 11.93
C GLU A 202 5.10 10.18 10.41
N GLN A 203 4.44 9.28 9.68
CA GLN A 203 4.44 9.29 8.22
C GLN A 203 3.74 10.55 7.65
N LYS A 204 2.61 10.95 8.26
CA LYS A 204 1.90 12.18 7.87
C LYS A 204 2.73 13.43 8.19
N ALA A 205 3.41 13.45 9.33
CA ALA A 205 4.32 14.54 9.70
C ALA A 205 5.52 14.63 8.73
N ALA A 206 6.08 13.48 8.34
CA ALA A 206 7.12 13.40 7.32
C ALA A 206 6.63 13.87 5.95
N MET A 207 5.42 13.51 5.55
CA MET A 207 4.78 13.97 4.32
C MET A 207 4.62 15.48 4.31
N ASP A 208 4.12 16.07 5.39
CA ASP A 208 3.94 17.53 5.51
C ASP A 208 5.29 18.25 5.42
N ALA A 209 6.33 17.76 6.12
CA ALA A 209 7.67 18.29 6.06
C ALA A 209 8.30 18.19 4.66
N TYR A 210 8.17 17.02 4.02
CA TYR A 210 8.69 16.78 2.68
C TYR A 210 8.07 17.71 1.65
N ASN A 211 6.74 17.85 1.67
CA ASN A 211 6.00 18.71 0.75
C ASN A 211 6.31 20.20 0.91
N LYS A 212 6.67 20.65 2.13
CA LYS A 212 7.09 22.02 2.39
C LYS A 212 8.51 22.28 1.88
N GLN A 213 9.42 21.31 2.00
CA GLN A 213 10.78 21.43 1.49
C GLN A 213 10.88 21.34 -0.04
N ALA A 214 9.99 20.60 -0.70
CA ALA A 214 9.95 20.52 -2.16
C ALA A 214 9.50 21.85 -2.83
N LYS A 215 9.11 22.87 -2.06
CA LYS A 215 8.67 24.19 -2.54
C LYS A 215 9.70 25.32 -2.30
N VAL A 216 10.90 24.96 -1.84
CA VAL A 216 12.04 25.89 -1.65
C VAL A 216 13.19 25.55 -2.67
#